data_e54424cca350e75f62448b65670f9393
#
_entry.id   e54424cca350e75f62448b65670f9393
#
_cell.length_a   1.000
_cell.length_b   1.000
_cell.length_c   1.000
_cell.angle_alpha   90.00
_cell.angle_beta   90.00
_cell.angle_gamma   90.00
#
_symmetry.space_group_name_H-M   'P 1'
#
loop_
_entity.id
_entity.type
_entity.pdbx_description
1 polymer ?
#
loop_
_entity_poly.entity_id
_entity_poly.type
_entity_poly.pdbx_seq_one_letter_code
_entity_poly.pdbx_strand_id
1 'polypeptide(L)'
;MAKSGQARVPSPTERRHLFEVIQEHRHPEKNTAIMQISFKLGLRVQEIALLEFKEICRLGRVKKCAVRDFELHQVITLPASYTKGANALGRSKTKYERKTVSFSVDEFDRIVRQIENLALANADINPANFYPDVKQHKGKSRDLPLIDAELRKALTDYLVLRLEQKTSVKPGDPLFVTQKGGPYSPNTLQEHMALMLRDWAGIEKASSHSGRRALITDVIHKQKKSVKVAQKIAGHVNPSTTIIYEEPPEEEISEALNNIS
;
A
#
# COMPACT_ATOMS: atom_id res chain seq x y z
N MET A 1 -7.11 6.84 -23.37
CA MET A 1 -6.80 7.98 -22.45
C MET A 1 -7.16 7.60 -21.02
N ALA A 2 -6.28 7.85 -20.02
CA ALA A 2 -6.66 7.62 -18.62
C ALA A 2 -7.81 8.55 -18.24
N LYS A 3 -8.91 8.00 -17.69
CA LYS A 3 -10.01 8.80 -17.13
C LYS A 3 -9.43 9.81 -16.13
N SER A 4 -9.91 11.06 -16.15
CA SER A 4 -9.49 12.13 -15.24
C SER A 4 -9.45 11.61 -13.79
N GLY A 5 -8.29 11.70 -13.11
CA GLY A 5 -8.09 11.25 -11.73
C GLY A 5 -7.49 9.86 -11.55
N GLN A 6 -7.23 9.09 -12.61
CA GLN A 6 -6.58 7.77 -12.50
C GLN A 6 -5.05 7.90 -12.68
N ALA A 7 -4.28 7.21 -11.80
CA ALA A 7 -2.83 7.15 -11.93
C ALA A 7 -2.42 6.48 -13.24
N ARG A 8 -1.46 7.05 -13.95
CA ARG A 8 -0.92 6.48 -15.19
C ARG A 8 -0.20 5.15 -14.90
N VAL A 9 -0.32 4.19 -15.83
CA VAL A 9 0.47 2.96 -15.84
C VAL A 9 1.77 3.24 -16.62
N PRO A 10 2.95 3.17 -15.99
CA PRO A 10 4.21 3.36 -16.68
C PRO A 10 4.47 2.21 -17.66
N SER A 11 4.99 2.53 -18.84
CA SER A 11 5.44 1.55 -19.83
C SER A 11 6.64 0.74 -19.31
N PRO A 12 6.99 -0.40 -19.92
CA PRO A 12 8.19 -1.16 -19.54
C PRO A 12 9.48 -0.34 -19.64
N THR A 13 9.59 0.53 -20.64
CA THR A 13 10.75 1.41 -20.84
C THR A 13 10.83 2.46 -19.74
N GLU A 14 9.72 3.10 -19.40
CA GLU A 14 9.66 4.08 -18.31
C GLU A 14 9.97 3.44 -16.94
N ARG A 15 9.53 2.20 -16.72
CA ARG A 15 9.88 1.46 -15.49
C ARG A 15 11.38 1.19 -15.41
N ARG A 16 12.03 0.81 -16.51
CA ARG A 16 13.48 0.61 -16.56
C ARG A 16 14.20 1.91 -16.26
N HIS A 17 13.84 2.97 -16.95
CA HIS A 17 14.39 4.31 -16.75
C HIS A 17 14.23 4.79 -15.29
N LEU A 18 13.08 4.56 -14.66
CA LEU A 18 12.88 4.88 -13.25
C LEU A 18 13.93 4.23 -12.34
N PHE A 19 14.22 2.94 -12.55
CA PHE A 19 15.20 2.23 -11.73
C PHE A 19 16.65 2.67 -12.03
N GLU A 20 16.96 3.09 -13.26
CA GLU A 20 18.24 3.69 -13.63
C GLU A 20 18.43 5.03 -12.91
N VAL A 21 17.47 5.92 -13.01
CA VAL A 21 17.52 7.24 -12.36
C VAL A 21 17.57 7.14 -10.83
N ILE A 22 16.87 6.19 -10.23
CA ILE A 22 16.94 5.97 -8.77
C ILE A 22 18.38 5.75 -8.31
N GLN A 23 19.25 5.10 -9.12
CA GLN A 23 20.65 4.85 -8.76
C GLN A 23 21.50 6.14 -8.67
N GLU A 24 21.07 7.20 -9.33
CA GLU A 24 21.74 8.51 -9.32
C GLU A 24 21.35 9.38 -8.11
N HIS A 25 20.33 8.96 -7.37
CA HIS A 25 19.81 9.71 -6.23
C HIS A 25 20.20 9.11 -4.86
N ARG A 26 20.00 9.89 -3.80
CA ARG A 26 20.28 9.44 -2.42
C ARG A 26 19.45 8.22 -2.05
N HIS A 27 20.05 7.28 -1.35
CA HIS A 27 19.42 6.06 -0.82
C HIS A 27 18.82 5.15 -1.91
N PRO A 28 19.61 4.79 -2.95
CA PRO A 28 19.09 4.03 -4.08
C PRO A 28 18.53 2.68 -3.66
N GLU A 29 19.13 1.97 -2.70
CA GLU A 29 18.67 0.66 -2.22
C GLU A 29 17.27 0.76 -1.59
N LYS A 30 17.05 1.77 -0.75
CA LYS A 30 15.75 2.02 -0.12
C LYS A 30 14.68 2.35 -1.18
N ASN A 31 15.02 3.24 -2.09
CA ASN A 31 14.10 3.72 -3.12
C ASN A 31 13.74 2.59 -4.10
N THR A 32 14.73 1.81 -4.50
CA THR A 32 14.53 0.61 -5.33
C THR A 32 13.62 -0.40 -4.63
N ALA A 33 13.86 -0.71 -3.35
CA ALA A 33 13.03 -1.63 -2.59
C ALA A 33 11.57 -1.15 -2.48
N ILE A 34 11.33 0.14 -2.18
CA ILE A 34 9.99 0.74 -2.12
C ILE A 34 9.27 0.58 -3.47
N MET A 35 9.93 0.92 -4.58
CA MET A 35 9.32 0.87 -5.90
C MET A 35 9.13 -0.57 -6.37
N GLN A 36 10.06 -1.49 -6.10
CA GLN A 36 9.89 -2.92 -6.41
C GLN A 36 8.70 -3.52 -5.65
N ILE A 37 8.52 -3.23 -4.37
CA ILE A 37 7.32 -3.64 -3.62
C ILE A 37 6.05 -3.14 -4.30
N SER A 38 6.03 -1.89 -4.73
CA SER A 38 4.87 -1.30 -5.40
C SER A 38 4.55 -2.00 -6.72
N PHE A 39 5.57 -2.27 -7.56
CA PHE A 39 5.39 -2.88 -8.89
C PHE A 39 5.18 -4.40 -8.84
N LYS A 40 5.85 -5.12 -7.93
CA LYS A 40 5.85 -6.60 -7.89
C LYS A 40 4.82 -7.20 -6.93
N LEU A 41 4.47 -6.49 -5.84
CA LEU A 41 3.47 -6.94 -4.88
C LEU A 41 2.20 -6.10 -4.92
N GLY A 42 2.23 -4.94 -5.56
CA GLY A 42 1.09 -4.05 -5.67
C GLY A 42 0.57 -3.53 -4.33
N LEU A 43 1.44 -3.37 -3.33
CA LEU A 43 1.06 -2.85 -2.04
C LEU A 43 0.60 -1.39 -2.16
N ARG A 44 -0.40 -1.03 -1.33
CA ARG A 44 -0.79 0.37 -1.17
C ARG A 44 0.29 1.14 -0.42
N VAL A 45 0.40 2.43 -0.68
CA VAL A 45 1.36 3.29 0.02
C VAL A 45 1.26 3.17 1.55
N GLN A 46 0.06 3.08 2.09
CA GLN A 46 -0.15 2.85 3.52
C GLN A 46 0.41 1.51 3.97
N GLU A 47 0.20 0.45 3.20
CA GLU A 47 0.73 -0.89 3.51
C GLU A 47 2.26 -0.87 3.49
N ILE A 48 2.88 -0.20 2.50
CA ILE A 48 4.35 -0.06 2.41
C ILE A 48 4.91 0.76 3.60
N ALA A 49 4.24 1.86 3.96
CA ALA A 49 4.67 2.72 5.06
C ALA A 49 4.64 2.02 6.43
N LEU A 50 3.73 1.06 6.61
CA LEU A 50 3.51 0.32 7.85
C LEU A 50 4.30 -0.99 7.92
N LEU A 51 5.03 -1.40 6.86
CA LEU A 51 5.83 -2.62 6.91
C LEU A 51 6.87 -2.57 8.03
N GLU A 52 6.94 -3.65 8.77
CA GLU A 52 7.95 -3.91 9.79
C GLU A 52 8.91 -5.03 9.33
N PHE A 53 10.03 -5.21 9.98
CA PHE A 53 10.99 -6.27 9.64
C PHE A 53 10.36 -7.67 9.68
N LYS A 54 9.49 -7.93 10.66
CA LYS A 54 8.85 -9.23 10.87
C LYS A 54 8.01 -9.73 9.69
N GLU A 55 7.43 -8.83 8.85
CA GLU A 55 6.69 -9.22 7.68
C GLU A 55 7.61 -9.63 6.51
N ILE A 56 8.84 -9.12 6.49
CA ILE A 56 9.75 -9.29 5.35
C ILE A 56 10.83 -10.34 5.62
N CYS A 57 11.36 -10.38 6.84
CA CYS A 57 12.46 -11.29 7.16
C CYS A 57 12.45 -11.75 8.62
N ARG A 58 13.08 -12.89 8.84
CA ARG A 58 13.50 -13.35 10.16
C ARG A 58 14.89 -12.80 10.46
N LEU A 59 15.00 -12.05 11.55
CA LEU A 59 16.29 -11.51 12.02
C LEU A 59 17.05 -12.57 12.82
N GLY A 60 18.30 -12.80 12.45
CA GLY A 60 19.22 -13.67 13.19
C GLY A 60 19.70 -13.05 14.50
N ARG A 61 20.62 -13.71 15.19
CA ARG A 61 21.23 -13.19 16.42
C ARG A 61 22.18 -12.05 16.12
N VAL A 62 22.26 -11.08 17.03
CA VAL A 62 23.25 -10.00 16.95
C VAL A 62 24.62 -10.61 17.27
N LYS A 63 25.54 -10.52 16.33
CA LYS A 63 26.94 -10.92 16.51
C LYS A 63 27.78 -9.66 16.78
N LYS A 64 28.79 -9.76 17.67
CA LYS A 64 29.76 -8.67 17.88
C LYS A 64 30.54 -8.46 16.57
N CYS A 65 30.63 -7.22 16.11
CA CYS A 65 31.43 -6.78 14.95
C CYS A 65 31.03 -7.39 13.57
N ALA A 66 29.81 -7.88 13.42
CA ALA A 66 29.32 -8.36 12.12
C ALA A 66 27.92 -7.80 11.83
N VAL A 67 27.60 -7.68 10.53
CA VAL A 67 26.23 -7.38 10.09
C VAL A 67 25.30 -8.49 10.60
N ARG A 68 24.16 -8.12 11.12
CA ARG A 68 23.21 -9.09 11.64
C ARG A 68 22.65 -9.94 10.51
N ASP A 69 22.73 -11.28 10.68
CA ASP A 69 22.14 -12.21 9.73
C ASP A 69 20.61 -12.01 9.63
N PHE A 70 20.06 -12.25 8.47
CA PHE A 70 18.64 -12.27 8.23
C PHE A 70 18.27 -13.28 7.14
N GLU A 71 17.03 -13.72 7.14
CA GLU A 71 16.47 -14.62 6.13
C GLU A 71 15.16 -14.04 5.61
N LEU A 72 15.05 -13.77 4.31
CA LEU A 72 13.81 -13.30 3.69
C LEU A 72 12.73 -14.38 3.75
N HIS A 73 11.53 -14.01 4.12
CA HIS A 73 10.38 -14.89 4.06
C HIS A 73 10.08 -15.32 2.61
N GLN A 74 9.44 -16.47 2.45
CA GLN A 74 8.92 -16.91 1.14
C GLN A 74 7.54 -16.30 0.85
N VAL A 75 6.83 -15.92 1.91
CA VAL A 75 5.50 -15.31 1.83
C VAL A 75 5.46 -14.14 2.81
N ILE A 76 4.94 -13.02 2.35
CA ILE A 76 4.65 -11.86 3.19
C ILE A 76 3.19 -11.95 3.62
N THR A 77 2.94 -11.99 4.92
CA THR A 77 1.60 -11.90 5.50
C THR A 77 1.34 -10.46 5.92
N LEU A 78 0.47 -9.77 5.18
CA LEU A 78 0.06 -8.41 5.53
C LEU A 78 -1.06 -8.45 6.57
N PRO A 79 -0.89 -7.85 7.76
CA PRO A 79 -1.92 -7.79 8.78
C PRO A 79 -3.18 -7.06 8.30
N ALA A 80 -4.33 -7.47 8.82
CA ALA A 80 -5.61 -6.81 8.55
C ALA A 80 -5.59 -5.31 8.93
N SER A 81 -4.82 -4.94 9.96
CA SER A 81 -4.65 -3.56 10.43
C SER A 81 -4.00 -2.63 9.40
N TYR A 82 -3.25 -3.15 8.42
CA TYR A 82 -2.63 -2.36 7.35
C TYR A 82 -3.62 -1.99 6.24
N THR A 83 -4.78 -2.65 6.19
CA THR A 83 -5.83 -2.34 5.20
C THR A 83 -6.34 -0.91 5.42
N LYS A 84 -6.48 -0.14 4.34
CA LYS A 84 -7.02 1.22 4.39
C LYS A 84 -8.36 1.23 5.11
N GLY A 85 -8.48 2.08 6.14
CA GLY A 85 -9.67 2.19 6.98
C GLY A 85 -9.86 1.04 7.98
N ALA A 86 -8.88 0.13 8.15
CA ALA A 86 -8.92 -0.85 9.23
C ALA A 86 -9.00 -0.11 10.58
N ASN A 87 -9.85 -0.62 11.48
CA ASN A 87 -10.17 -0.03 12.77
C ASN A 87 -10.91 1.32 12.71
N ALA A 88 -11.21 1.85 11.51
CA ALA A 88 -12.12 2.98 11.42
C ALA A 88 -13.55 2.54 11.74
N LEU A 89 -14.29 3.41 12.42
CA LEU A 89 -15.70 3.22 12.67
C LEU A 89 -16.49 3.93 11.57
N GLY A 90 -17.40 3.21 10.95
CA GLY A 90 -18.30 3.74 9.93
C GLY A 90 -19.72 3.85 10.48
N ARG A 91 -20.35 4.99 10.29
CA ARG A 91 -21.78 5.15 10.60
C ARG A 91 -22.62 4.36 9.60
N SER A 92 -23.61 3.62 10.10
CA SER A 92 -24.57 2.95 9.24
C SER A 92 -25.36 3.97 8.41
N LYS A 93 -25.61 3.65 7.12
CA LYS A 93 -26.46 4.50 6.28
C LYS A 93 -27.88 4.51 6.81
N THR A 94 -28.39 5.67 7.12
CA THR A 94 -29.80 5.85 7.40
C THR A 94 -30.57 6.05 6.09
N LYS A 95 -31.89 5.94 6.15
CA LYS A 95 -32.79 6.17 5.00
C LYS A 95 -32.56 7.53 4.30
N TYR A 96 -32.02 8.50 5.03
CA TYR A 96 -31.82 9.89 4.57
C TYR A 96 -30.36 10.24 4.27
N GLU A 97 -29.38 9.35 4.56
CA GLU A 97 -27.97 9.64 4.36
C GLU A 97 -27.47 9.08 3.04
N ARG A 98 -26.90 9.95 2.23
CA ARG A 98 -26.27 9.58 0.95
C ARG A 98 -24.80 9.20 1.08
N LYS A 99 -24.15 9.51 2.20
CA LYS A 99 -22.72 9.26 2.44
C LYS A 99 -22.50 8.58 3.79
N THR A 100 -21.62 7.60 3.81
CA THR A 100 -21.09 7.01 5.05
C THR A 100 -19.98 7.91 5.57
N VAL A 101 -20.10 8.36 6.81
CA VAL A 101 -19.04 9.08 7.51
C VAL A 101 -18.17 8.03 8.21
N SER A 102 -16.88 8.09 7.99
CA SER A 102 -15.90 7.25 8.69
C SER A 102 -15.11 8.12 9.65
N PHE A 103 -14.85 7.61 10.84
CA PHE A 103 -14.02 8.25 11.86
C PHE A 103 -13.14 7.21 12.54
N SER A 104 -12.06 7.66 13.16
CA SER A 104 -11.17 6.81 13.95
C SER A 104 -11.82 6.39 15.27
N VAL A 105 -11.23 5.41 15.95
CA VAL A 105 -11.67 4.99 17.30
C VAL A 105 -11.60 6.18 18.27
N ASP A 106 -10.51 6.95 18.23
CA ASP A 106 -10.32 8.11 19.10
C ASP A 106 -11.36 9.22 18.87
N GLU A 107 -11.78 9.41 17.61
CA GLU A 107 -12.85 10.36 17.27
C GLU A 107 -14.19 9.86 17.77
N PHE A 108 -14.45 8.56 17.64
CA PHE A 108 -15.65 7.95 18.17
C PHE A 108 -15.73 8.08 19.69
N ASP A 109 -14.65 7.75 20.40
CA ASP A 109 -14.59 7.87 21.85
C ASP A 109 -14.80 9.32 22.32
N ARG A 110 -14.30 10.31 21.57
CA ARG A 110 -14.58 11.72 21.87
C ARG A 110 -16.05 12.06 21.70
N ILE A 111 -16.70 11.56 20.64
CA ILE A 111 -18.14 11.76 20.41
C ILE A 111 -18.95 11.16 21.55
N VAL A 112 -18.64 9.93 21.95
CA VAL A 112 -19.33 9.24 23.05
C VAL A 112 -19.20 10.03 24.35
N ARG A 113 -17.98 10.45 24.72
CA ARG A 113 -17.75 11.27 25.92
C ARG A 113 -18.48 12.59 25.90
N GLN A 114 -18.60 13.24 24.74
CA GLN A 114 -19.38 14.48 24.61
C GLN A 114 -20.88 14.24 24.84
N ILE A 115 -21.42 13.13 24.31
CA ILE A 115 -22.83 12.75 24.53
C ILE A 115 -23.06 12.44 26.02
N GLU A 116 -22.18 11.70 26.66
CA GLU A 116 -22.25 11.38 28.08
C GLU A 116 -22.17 12.63 28.96
N ASN A 117 -21.26 13.55 28.65
CA ASN A 117 -21.14 14.83 29.37
C ASN A 117 -22.39 15.70 29.22
N LEU A 118 -23.01 15.72 28.03
CA LEU A 118 -24.29 16.44 27.82
C LEU A 118 -25.43 15.82 28.63
N ALA A 119 -25.48 14.49 28.71
CA ALA A 119 -26.47 13.79 29.53
C ALA A 119 -26.26 14.00 31.04
N LEU A 120 -25.03 14.12 31.50
CA LEU A 120 -24.70 14.47 32.89
C LEU A 120 -25.14 15.91 33.23
N ALA A 121 -25.03 16.82 32.26
CA ALA A 121 -25.40 18.21 32.42
C ALA A 121 -26.94 18.44 32.31
N ASN A 122 -27.67 17.53 31.70
CA ASN A 122 -29.12 17.63 31.49
C ASN A 122 -29.79 16.27 31.66
N ALA A 123 -30.52 16.09 32.73
CA ALA A 123 -31.23 14.85 33.09
C ALA A 123 -32.29 14.38 32.07
N ASP A 124 -32.79 15.29 31.23
CA ASP A 124 -33.79 14.95 30.20
C ASP A 124 -33.17 14.29 28.96
N ILE A 125 -31.84 14.28 28.86
CA ILE A 125 -31.12 13.67 27.74
C ILE A 125 -30.82 12.21 28.06
N ASN A 126 -31.44 11.28 27.32
CA ASN A 126 -31.02 9.90 27.32
C ASN A 126 -29.89 9.71 26.28
N PRO A 127 -28.63 9.44 26.74
CA PRO A 127 -27.48 9.33 25.85
C PRO A 127 -27.64 8.22 24.79
N ALA A 128 -28.37 7.15 25.08
CA ALA A 128 -28.60 6.03 24.16
C ALA A 128 -29.30 6.47 22.85
N ASN A 129 -30.08 7.55 22.88
CA ASN A 129 -30.77 8.08 21.71
C ASN A 129 -29.83 8.81 20.74
N PHE A 130 -28.61 9.16 21.20
CA PHE A 130 -27.64 9.96 20.44
C PHE A 130 -26.42 9.18 20.02
N TYR A 131 -26.23 7.95 20.53
CA TYR A 131 -25.10 7.12 20.09
C TYR A 131 -25.23 6.79 18.60
N PRO A 132 -24.18 7.03 17.83
CA PRO A 132 -24.21 6.69 16.42
C PRO A 132 -24.28 5.17 16.25
N ASP A 133 -25.11 4.72 15.30
CA ASP A 133 -25.08 3.33 14.85
C ASP A 133 -23.84 3.13 13.98
N VAL A 134 -22.86 2.39 14.49
CA VAL A 134 -21.55 2.23 13.86
C VAL A 134 -21.22 0.77 13.60
N LYS A 135 -20.52 0.56 12.49
CA LYS A 135 -19.88 -0.71 12.16
C LYS A 135 -18.37 -0.54 12.13
N GLN A 136 -17.67 -1.35 12.90
CA GLN A 136 -16.23 -1.40 12.80
C GLN A 136 -15.81 -1.98 11.46
N HIS A 137 -14.97 -1.25 10.73
CA HIS A 137 -14.38 -1.74 9.49
C HIS A 137 -13.28 -2.76 9.83
N LYS A 138 -13.59 -4.05 9.68
CA LYS A 138 -12.58 -5.11 9.82
C LYS A 138 -11.80 -5.23 8.53
N GLY A 139 -10.50 -4.96 8.58
CA GLY A 139 -9.57 -5.26 7.48
C GLY A 139 -9.49 -6.78 7.24
N LYS A 140 -8.87 -7.17 6.12
CA LYS A 140 -8.53 -8.56 5.82
C LYS A 140 -7.02 -8.70 5.70
N SER A 141 -6.46 -9.69 6.40
CA SER A 141 -5.07 -10.12 6.15
C SER A 141 -4.96 -10.75 4.76
N ARG A 142 -3.78 -10.69 4.17
CA ARG A 142 -3.50 -11.38 2.91
C ARG A 142 -2.05 -11.84 2.84
N ASP A 143 -1.85 -12.97 2.20
CA ASP A 143 -0.56 -13.55 1.94
C ASP A 143 -0.14 -13.27 0.51
N LEU A 144 1.09 -12.83 0.32
CA LEU A 144 1.69 -12.53 -0.97
C LEU A 144 3.02 -13.28 -1.09
N PRO A 145 3.18 -14.15 -2.10
CA PRO A 145 4.45 -14.83 -2.34
C PRO A 145 5.57 -13.83 -2.65
N LEU A 146 6.69 -13.95 -1.93
CA LEU A 146 7.91 -13.15 -2.14
C LEU A 146 8.91 -13.95 -2.99
N ILE A 147 8.56 -14.21 -4.25
CA ILE A 147 9.32 -15.11 -5.14
C ILE A 147 10.07 -14.39 -6.26
N ASP A 148 9.72 -13.14 -6.57
CA ASP A 148 10.38 -12.38 -7.64
C ASP A 148 11.84 -12.08 -7.27
N ALA A 149 12.75 -12.44 -8.18
CA ALA A 149 14.21 -12.36 -7.92
C ALA A 149 14.70 -10.91 -7.79
N GLU A 150 14.18 -9.99 -8.60
CA GLU A 150 14.56 -8.56 -8.55
C GLU A 150 14.10 -7.92 -7.25
N LEU A 151 12.85 -8.23 -6.83
CA LEU A 151 12.32 -7.74 -5.55
C LEU A 151 13.11 -8.31 -4.37
N ARG A 152 13.41 -9.62 -4.38
CA ARG A 152 14.23 -10.24 -3.33
C ARG A 152 15.61 -9.62 -3.24
N LYS A 153 16.25 -9.38 -4.39
CA LYS A 153 17.54 -8.70 -4.46
C LYS A 153 17.46 -7.29 -3.87
N ALA A 154 16.50 -6.48 -4.31
CA ALA A 154 16.33 -5.12 -3.82
C ALA A 154 16.06 -5.05 -2.30
N LEU A 155 15.27 -5.99 -1.77
CA LEU A 155 15.05 -6.09 -0.33
C LEU A 155 16.32 -6.52 0.41
N THR A 156 17.10 -7.46 -0.13
CA THR A 156 18.36 -7.90 0.45
C THR A 156 19.36 -6.75 0.53
N ASP A 157 19.57 -6.03 -0.58
CA ASP A 157 20.50 -4.90 -0.65
C ASP A 157 20.11 -3.81 0.39
N TYR A 158 18.82 -3.50 0.47
CA TYR A 158 18.34 -2.53 1.46
C TYR A 158 18.48 -3.02 2.91
N LEU A 159 18.18 -4.29 3.18
CA LEU A 159 18.29 -4.86 4.53
C LEU A 159 19.72 -4.92 5.02
N VAL A 160 20.68 -5.27 4.15
CA VAL A 160 22.12 -5.21 4.48
C VAL A 160 22.49 -3.80 4.93
N LEU A 161 22.22 -2.78 4.10
CA LEU A 161 22.49 -1.39 4.43
C LEU A 161 21.82 -0.96 5.75
N ARG A 162 20.58 -1.39 5.96
CA ARG A 162 19.76 -1.02 7.12
C ARG A 162 20.32 -1.61 8.42
N LEU A 163 20.82 -2.85 8.36
CA LEU A 163 21.39 -3.56 9.50
C LEU A 163 22.84 -3.14 9.79
N GLU A 164 23.57 -2.66 8.78
CA GLU A 164 24.88 -2.02 8.96
C GLU A 164 24.74 -0.68 9.71
N GLN A 165 23.77 0.14 9.32
CA GLN A 165 23.52 1.43 9.95
C GLN A 165 22.99 1.33 11.39
N LYS A 166 22.23 0.30 11.71
CA LYS A 166 21.64 0.07 13.02
C LYS A 166 21.56 -1.41 13.35
N THR A 167 22.47 -1.88 14.19
CA THR A 167 22.55 -3.30 14.58
C THR A 167 21.45 -3.74 15.56
N SER A 168 20.86 -2.79 16.33
CA SER A 168 19.84 -3.07 17.37
C SER A 168 18.41 -3.03 16.86
N VAL A 169 18.18 -3.43 15.61
CA VAL A 169 16.83 -3.49 15.00
C VAL A 169 16.00 -4.61 15.63
N LYS A 170 14.73 -4.33 15.92
CA LYS A 170 13.75 -5.30 16.42
C LYS A 170 12.80 -5.76 15.30
N PRO A 171 12.17 -6.93 15.42
CA PRO A 171 11.21 -7.41 14.43
C PRO A 171 10.04 -6.44 14.17
N GLY A 172 9.59 -5.70 15.17
CA GLY A 172 8.52 -4.71 15.08
C GLY A 172 8.99 -3.29 14.72
N ASP A 173 10.29 -3.09 14.41
CA ASP A 173 10.75 -1.79 13.93
C ASP A 173 10.29 -1.56 12.48
N PRO A 174 10.02 -0.29 12.08
CA PRO A 174 9.61 0.03 10.72
C PRO A 174 10.70 -0.38 9.72
N LEU A 175 10.27 -1.06 8.65
CA LEU A 175 11.16 -1.49 7.57
C LEU A 175 11.79 -0.26 6.91
N PHE A 176 10.94 0.68 6.45
CA PHE A 176 11.38 1.90 5.79
C PHE A 176 11.37 3.09 6.74
N VAL A 177 12.47 3.84 6.73
CA VAL A 177 12.62 5.05 7.54
C VAL A 177 12.91 6.26 6.65
N THR A 178 12.45 7.42 7.12
CA THR A 178 12.74 8.72 6.52
C THR A 178 14.22 9.07 6.71
N GLN A 179 14.68 10.15 6.08
CA GLN A 179 16.04 10.68 6.29
C GLN A 179 16.29 11.07 7.75
N LYS A 180 15.25 11.43 8.49
CA LYS A 180 15.31 11.76 9.93
C LYS A 180 15.32 10.53 10.84
N GLY A 181 15.30 9.32 10.27
CA GLY A 181 15.34 8.04 11.02
C GLY A 181 14.00 7.58 11.59
N GLY A 182 12.94 8.35 11.48
CA GLY A 182 11.59 7.96 11.90
C GLY A 182 10.84 7.18 10.82
N PRO A 183 9.70 6.52 11.16
CA PRO A 183 8.86 5.83 10.20
C PRO A 183 8.28 6.79 9.16
N TYR A 184 7.97 6.28 7.96
CA TYR A 184 7.18 7.04 7.02
C TYR A 184 5.73 7.13 7.48
N SER A 185 5.13 8.33 7.36
CA SER A 185 3.68 8.43 7.28
C SER A 185 3.23 8.03 5.86
N PRO A 186 1.99 7.54 5.66
CA PRO A 186 1.48 7.26 4.32
C PRO A 186 1.57 8.47 3.37
N ASN A 187 1.30 9.68 3.86
CA ASN A 187 1.38 10.90 3.05
C ASN A 187 2.82 11.22 2.64
N THR A 188 3.77 11.16 3.58
CA THR A 188 5.19 11.42 3.28
C THR A 188 5.75 10.38 2.28
N LEU A 189 5.34 9.10 2.41
CA LEU A 189 5.74 8.08 1.45
C LEU A 189 5.10 8.30 0.08
N GLN A 190 3.84 8.72 0.05
CA GLN A 190 3.14 9.06 -1.19
C GLN A 190 3.86 10.19 -1.96
N GLU A 191 4.25 11.24 -1.26
CA GLU A 191 5.01 12.35 -1.84
C GLU A 191 6.37 11.87 -2.35
N HIS A 192 7.08 11.05 -1.58
CA HIS A 192 8.37 10.50 -2.00
C HIS A 192 8.25 9.59 -3.23
N MET A 193 7.24 8.72 -3.30
CA MET A 193 7.00 7.89 -4.49
C MET A 193 6.61 8.75 -5.70
N ALA A 194 5.85 9.81 -5.50
CA ALA A 194 5.49 10.73 -6.56
C ALA A 194 6.71 11.51 -7.08
N LEU A 195 7.62 11.93 -6.19
CA LEU A 195 8.90 12.56 -6.55
C LEU A 195 9.74 11.64 -7.45
N MET A 196 9.89 10.35 -7.06
CA MET A 196 10.64 9.38 -7.87
C MET A 196 10.04 9.17 -9.26
N LEU A 197 8.72 9.07 -9.34
CA LEU A 197 8.03 8.79 -10.60
C LEU A 197 7.95 10.00 -11.52
N ARG A 198 7.58 11.16 -11.00
CA ARG A 198 7.31 12.35 -11.81
C ARG A 198 8.54 13.20 -12.01
N ASP A 199 9.22 13.54 -10.91
CA ASP A 199 10.24 14.58 -10.95
C ASP A 199 11.60 13.99 -11.35
N TRP A 200 11.93 12.76 -10.92
CA TRP A 200 13.16 12.11 -11.32
C TRP A 200 13.04 11.39 -12.66
N ALA A 201 12.02 10.54 -12.81
CA ALA A 201 11.86 9.71 -14.02
C ALA A 201 10.98 10.38 -15.11
N GLY A 202 10.44 11.58 -14.89
CA GLY A 202 9.66 12.31 -15.89
C GLY A 202 8.33 11.64 -16.29
N ILE A 203 7.79 10.73 -15.47
CA ILE A 203 6.56 9.98 -15.80
C ILE A 203 5.34 10.84 -15.42
N GLU A 204 4.86 11.62 -16.37
CA GLU A 204 3.71 12.49 -16.16
C GLU A 204 2.47 11.73 -15.67
N LYS A 205 1.66 12.35 -14.80
CA LYS A 205 0.42 11.79 -14.22
C LYS A 205 0.62 10.49 -13.42
N ALA A 206 1.88 10.08 -13.16
CA ALA A 206 2.16 8.96 -12.26
C ALA A 206 1.96 9.37 -10.80
N SER A 207 1.65 8.39 -9.96
CA SER A 207 1.46 8.58 -8.53
C SER A 207 1.88 7.30 -7.77
N SER A 208 1.82 7.32 -6.44
CA SER A 208 2.05 6.14 -5.61
C SER A 208 1.19 4.92 -5.96
N HIS A 209 0.10 5.12 -6.71
CA HIS A 209 -0.76 4.03 -7.20
C HIS A 209 -0.30 3.42 -8.52
N SER A 210 0.64 4.05 -9.22
CA SER A 210 1.08 3.64 -10.58
C SER A 210 1.70 2.24 -10.61
N GLY A 211 2.53 1.88 -9.63
CA GLY A 211 3.12 0.55 -9.55
C GLY A 211 2.07 -0.54 -9.34
N ARG A 212 1.17 -0.34 -8.38
CA ARG A 212 0.05 -1.25 -8.13
C ARG A 212 -0.86 -1.39 -9.35
N ARG A 213 -1.17 -0.28 -10.01
CA ARG A 213 -2.00 -0.29 -11.21
C ARG A 213 -1.32 -1.07 -12.32
N ALA A 214 -0.03 -0.84 -12.52
CA ALA A 214 0.78 -1.58 -13.49
C ALA A 214 0.74 -3.09 -13.27
N LEU A 215 0.91 -3.54 -12.02
CA LEU A 215 0.84 -4.96 -11.68
C LEU A 215 -0.53 -5.55 -12.03
N ILE A 216 -1.62 -4.89 -11.64
CA ILE A 216 -2.99 -5.40 -11.89
C ILE A 216 -3.25 -5.50 -13.40
N THR A 217 -2.90 -4.45 -14.16
CA THR A 217 -3.02 -4.42 -15.62
C THR A 217 -2.17 -5.52 -16.26
N ASP A 218 -0.91 -5.69 -15.85
CA ASP A 218 -0.02 -6.73 -16.38
C ASP A 218 -0.56 -8.15 -16.07
N VAL A 219 -1.14 -8.38 -14.90
CA VAL A 219 -1.75 -9.68 -14.54
C VAL A 219 -2.95 -9.99 -15.43
N ILE A 220 -3.81 -9.02 -15.70
CA ILE A 220 -5.03 -9.22 -16.51
C ILE A 220 -4.67 -9.31 -17.99
N HIS A 221 -3.98 -8.32 -18.55
CA HIS A 221 -3.80 -8.19 -19.99
C HIS A 221 -2.59 -8.94 -20.52
N LYS A 222 -1.42 -8.88 -19.86
CA LYS A 222 -0.21 -9.56 -20.33
C LYS A 222 -0.15 -11.03 -19.93
N GLN A 223 -0.49 -11.34 -18.66
CA GLN A 223 -0.48 -12.73 -18.19
C GLN A 223 -1.79 -13.46 -18.46
N LYS A 224 -2.81 -12.78 -19.00
CA LYS A 224 -4.14 -13.32 -19.30
C LYS A 224 -4.77 -14.08 -18.12
N LYS A 225 -4.52 -13.59 -16.88
CA LYS A 225 -5.12 -14.18 -15.68
C LYS A 225 -6.49 -13.56 -15.41
N SER A 226 -7.36 -14.32 -14.75
CA SER A 226 -8.69 -13.84 -14.42
C SER A 226 -8.66 -12.63 -13.49
N VAL A 227 -9.65 -11.74 -13.61
CA VAL A 227 -9.86 -10.59 -12.70
C VAL A 227 -9.87 -11.02 -11.24
N LYS A 228 -10.35 -12.23 -10.94
CA LYS A 228 -10.36 -12.78 -9.57
C LYS A 228 -8.95 -13.00 -9.01
N VAL A 229 -7.98 -13.40 -9.85
CA VAL A 229 -6.57 -13.51 -9.44
C VAL A 229 -6.00 -12.13 -9.15
N ALA A 230 -6.22 -11.16 -10.03
CA ALA A 230 -5.81 -9.78 -9.84
C ALA A 230 -6.46 -9.15 -8.59
N GLN A 231 -7.74 -9.43 -8.35
CA GLN A 231 -8.47 -9.00 -7.14
C GLN A 231 -7.81 -9.53 -5.87
N LYS A 232 -7.43 -10.82 -5.86
CA LYS A 232 -6.79 -11.47 -4.70
C LYS A 232 -5.41 -10.86 -4.43
N ILE A 233 -4.59 -10.68 -5.46
CA ILE A 233 -3.26 -10.03 -5.35
C ILE A 233 -3.42 -8.61 -4.82
N ALA A 234 -4.33 -7.85 -5.40
CA ALA A 234 -4.60 -6.47 -4.99
C ALA A 234 -5.25 -6.37 -3.59
N GLY A 235 -5.89 -7.40 -3.09
CA GLY A 235 -6.67 -7.34 -1.85
C GLY A 235 -7.85 -6.35 -1.96
N HIS A 236 -8.53 -6.34 -3.11
CA HIS A 236 -9.77 -5.58 -3.27
C HIS A 236 -10.93 -6.34 -2.67
N VAL A 237 -11.63 -5.73 -1.71
CA VAL A 237 -12.83 -6.31 -1.10
C VAL A 237 -13.97 -6.34 -2.12
N ASN A 238 -14.14 -5.26 -2.89
CA ASN A 238 -15.16 -5.17 -3.92
C ASN A 238 -14.57 -5.52 -5.29
N PRO A 239 -15.12 -6.54 -6.00
CA PRO A 239 -14.72 -6.89 -7.36
C PRO A 239 -14.76 -5.72 -8.35
N SER A 240 -15.76 -4.84 -8.22
CA SER A 240 -15.89 -3.65 -9.10
C SER A 240 -14.64 -2.77 -9.11
N THR A 241 -13.87 -2.77 -8.01
CA THR A 241 -12.60 -2.04 -7.95
C THR A 241 -11.54 -2.66 -8.87
N THR A 242 -11.65 -3.95 -9.19
CA THR A 242 -10.69 -4.64 -10.07
C THR A 242 -11.18 -4.64 -11.53
N ILE A 243 -12.48 -4.70 -11.76
CA ILE A 243 -13.09 -4.68 -13.11
C ILE A 243 -12.69 -3.41 -13.88
N ILE A 244 -12.45 -2.29 -13.21
CA ILE A 244 -11.97 -1.06 -13.84
C ILE A 244 -10.64 -1.26 -14.61
N TYR A 245 -9.86 -2.26 -14.24
CA TYR A 245 -8.59 -2.61 -14.90
C TYR A 245 -8.75 -3.62 -16.04
N GLU A 246 -9.97 -4.12 -16.30
CA GLU A 246 -10.31 -5.04 -17.38
C GLU A 246 -10.58 -4.30 -18.70
N GLU A 247 -10.73 -2.97 -18.66
CA GLU A 247 -10.82 -2.16 -19.88
C GLU A 247 -9.55 -2.39 -20.72
N PRO A 248 -9.67 -2.98 -21.94
CA PRO A 248 -8.50 -3.32 -22.75
C PRO A 248 -7.77 -2.05 -23.19
N PRO A 249 -6.43 -2.09 -23.26
CA PRO A 249 -5.65 -1.03 -23.89
C PRO A 249 -6.06 -0.87 -25.36
N GLU A 250 -5.95 0.34 -25.92
CA GLU A 250 -6.25 0.62 -27.34
C GLU A 250 -5.43 -0.28 -28.29
N GLU A 251 -4.20 -0.63 -27.90
CA GLU A 251 -3.34 -1.55 -28.63
C GLU A 251 -3.96 -2.96 -28.73
N GLU A 252 -4.52 -3.49 -27.67
CA GLU A 252 -5.17 -4.81 -27.65
C GLU A 252 -6.46 -4.81 -28.48
N ILE A 253 -7.20 -3.70 -28.50
CA ILE A 253 -8.37 -3.52 -29.37
C ILE A 253 -7.94 -3.49 -30.83
N SER A 254 -6.88 -2.75 -31.15
CA SER A 254 -6.35 -2.64 -32.50
C SER A 254 -5.83 -3.98 -33.02
N GLU A 255 -5.10 -4.73 -32.18
CA GLU A 255 -4.65 -6.08 -32.53
C GLU A 255 -5.82 -7.04 -32.76
N ALA A 256 -6.85 -6.99 -31.91
CA ALA A 256 -8.04 -7.83 -32.07
C ALA A 256 -8.79 -7.53 -33.40
N LEU A 257 -8.89 -6.25 -33.75
CA LEU A 257 -9.54 -5.83 -35.00
C LEU A 257 -8.73 -6.21 -36.24
N ASN A 258 -7.40 -6.15 -36.19
CA ASN A 258 -6.52 -6.53 -37.28
C ASN A 258 -6.50 -8.05 -37.53
N ASN A 259 -6.87 -8.87 -36.57
CA ASN A 259 -6.92 -10.33 -36.65
C ASN A 259 -8.30 -10.87 -37.05
N ILE A 260 -9.27 -10.00 -37.33
CA ILE A 260 -10.58 -10.37 -37.91
C ILE A 260 -10.39 -10.43 -39.43
N SER A 261 -10.08 -11.63 -39.95
CA SER A 261 -10.01 -11.93 -41.37
C SER A 261 -11.21 -12.78 -41.76
#